data_481e917805b7d6dcfc6d6673d7edd013
#
_entry.id   481e917805b7d6dcfc6d6673d7edd013
#
_cell.length_a   1.000
_cell.length_b   1.000
_cell.length_c   1.000
_cell.angle_alpha   90.00
_cell.angle_beta   90.00
_cell.angle_gamma   90.00
#
_symmetry.space_group_name_H-M   'P 1'
#
loop_
_entity.id
_entity.type
_entity.pdbx_description
1 polymer ?
#
loop_
_entity_poly.entity_id
_entity_poly.type
_entity_poly.pdbx_seq_one_letter_code
_entity_poly.pdbx_strand_id
1 'polypeptide(L)'
;MRAGVVVAARPGVEDLAVRAEELGLDSFRVYDTPMVHGDPFVALSLCAKATRRIRLGIGVTSPALRSAPAAASAFASLNALAPGRIICGVGTGNTARRTLGMGPTRAAGLEDFVTAVQDLCGGRPTAYREGDQVRDVRFLHAGAHVNTTDPIEFVVAALHGPKAAAVAGRRGAGLISVGLLDPAAWQALREARRNAAPDAPRGSCYLVTALHILDEDEDPHGAAARDATGHLVMSLLAYAADTPAAAERLGPAEREAVRRLLHRRSTTATAPDRYTKLYPGYLDRITPRDRDLILPELMTALALIGTPEDLRTRIATLEQTGIDELVIQPVTDPPTEMAHLAQLLA
;
A
#
# COMPACT_ATOMS: atom_id res chain seq x y z
N MET A 1 7.60 17.76 2.89
CA MET A 1 6.86 16.50 2.53
C MET A 1 6.15 15.98 3.77
N ARG A 2 4.90 15.47 3.65
CA ARG A 2 4.21 14.80 4.75
C ARG A 2 4.81 13.42 5.02
N ALA A 3 4.60 12.88 6.23
CA ALA A 3 5.11 11.59 6.66
C ALA A 3 3.98 10.66 7.09
N GLY A 4 4.08 9.39 6.74
CA GLY A 4 3.12 8.38 7.16
C GLY A 4 3.77 7.00 7.34
N VAL A 5 2.99 6.08 7.85
CA VAL A 5 3.42 4.69 8.08
C VAL A 5 2.35 3.70 7.65
N VAL A 6 2.78 2.53 7.16
CA VAL A 6 1.88 1.41 6.87
C VAL A 6 2.41 0.13 7.52
N VAL A 7 1.55 -0.55 8.28
CA VAL A 7 1.93 -1.72 9.09
C VAL A 7 0.93 -2.88 8.94
N ALA A 8 1.27 -4.03 9.45
CA ALA A 8 0.37 -5.17 9.55
C ALA A 8 -0.78 -4.91 10.54
N ALA A 9 -2.00 -5.31 10.18
CA ALA A 9 -3.11 -5.37 11.11
C ALA A 9 -2.86 -6.53 12.09
N ARG A 10 -2.65 -6.21 13.37
CA ARG A 10 -2.31 -7.16 14.44
C ARG A 10 -2.77 -6.62 15.81
N PRO A 11 -2.85 -7.46 16.85
CA PRO A 11 -3.08 -6.99 18.22
C PRO A 11 -2.02 -5.94 18.65
N GLY A 12 -2.43 -4.89 19.34
CA GLY A 12 -1.56 -3.78 19.78
C GLY A 12 -1.19 -2.78 18.67
N VAL A 13 -1.83 -2.85 17.51
CA VAL A 13 -1.57 -1.91 16.41
C VAL A 13 -2.00 -0.48 16.75
N GLU A 14 -2.96 -0.33 17.65
CA GLU A 14 -3.42 0.96 18.19
C GLU A 14 -2.33 1.71 18.94
N ASP A 15 -1.44 1.02 19.65
CA ASP A 15 -0.31 1.64 20.35
C ASP A 15 0.69 2.22 19.34
N LEU A 16 0.91 1.56 18.20
CA LEU A 16 1.71 2.10 17.10
C LEU A 16 1.06 3.34 16.48
N ALA A 17 -0.27 3.36 16.36
CA ALA A 17 -1.00 4.52 15.84
C ALA A 17 -0.90 5.72 16.78
N VAL A 18 -0.99 5.51 18.10
CA VAL A 18 -0.74 6.53 19.13
C VAL A 18 0.68 7.05 19.01
N ARG A 19 1.67 6.15 18.92
CA ARG A 19 3.06 6.53 18.77
C ARG A 19 3.32 7.36 17.50
N ALA A 20 2.71 6.98 16.37
CA ALA A 20 2.79 7.74 15.13
C ALA A 20 2.21 9.16 15.28
N GLU A 21 1.06 9.28 15.97
CA GLU A 21 0.45 10.58 16.27
C GLU A 21 1.30 11.44 17.19
N GLU A 22 1.94 10.87 18.21
CA GLU A 22 2.86 11.56 19.12
C GLU A 22 4.10 12.09 18.38
N LEU A 23 4.61 11.31 17.43
CA LEU A 23 5.73 11.70 16.57
C LEU A 23 5.36 12.75 15.51
N GLY A 24 4.08 13.11 15.40
CA GLY A 24 3.61 14.10 14.45
C GLY A 24 3.48 13.57 13.01
N LEU A 25 3.39 12.25 12.82
CA LEU A 25 3.16 11.68 11.50
C LEU A 25 1.75 12.02 11.00
N ASP A 26 1.61 12.20 9.68
CA ASP A 26 0.36 12.65 9.04
C ASP A 26 -0.65 11.51 8.83
N SER A 27 -0.18 10.28 8.63
CA SER A 27 -1.07 9.15 8.42
C SER A 27 -0.53 7.82 8.97
N PHE A 28 -1.47 6.98 9.40
CA PHE A 28 -1.25 5.61 9.82
C PHE A 28 -2.14 4.69 9.00
N ARG A 29 -1.54 3.70 8.35
CA ARG A 29 -2.26 2.76 7.48
C ARG A 29 -1.98 1.32 7.87
N VAL A 30 -2.92 0.43 7.53
CA VAL A 30 -2.77 -1.01 7.66
C VAL A 30 -3.00 -1.72 6.33
N TYR A 31 -2.40 -2.91 6.18
CA TYR A 31 -2.62 -3.74 4.99
C TYR A 31 -3.98 -4.44 5.03
N ASP A 32 -4.54 -4.72 3.86
CA ASP A 32 -5.66 -5.65 3.69
C ASP A 32 -5.16 -6.90 2.93
N THR A 33 -4.58 -7.83 3.68
CA THR A 33 -3.98 -9.07 3.18
C THR A 33 -4.51 -10.25 3.97
N PRO A 34 -5.71 -10.76 3.63
CA PRO A 34 -6.30 -11.92 4.28
C PRO A 34 -5.33 -13.11 4.28
N MET A 35 -5.39 -13.94 5.31
CA MET A 35 -4.52 -15.12 5.55
C MET A 35 -3.05 -14.80 5.84
N VAL A 36 -2.63 -13.54 5.73
CA VAL A 36 -1.30 -13.07 6.13
C VAL A 36 -1.39 -12.24 7.41
N HIS A 37 -2.34 -11.30 7.47
CA HIS A 37 -2.53 -10.38 8.60
C HIS A 37 -3.98 -10.41 9.10
N GLY A 38 -4.25 -9.70 10.20
CA GLY A 38 -5.59 -9.49 10.73
C GLY A 38 -6.48 -8.61 9.84
N ASP A 39 -7.76 -8.49 10.20
CA ASP A 39 -8.71 -7.64 9.48
C ASP A 39 -8.39 -6.15 9.70
N PRO A 40 -8.23 -5.36 8.62
CA PRO A 40 -7.83 -3.96 8.72
C PRO A 40 -8.91 -3.07 9.34
N PHE A 41 -10.19 -3.39 9.18
CA PHE A 41 -11.27 -2.57 9.75
C PHE A 41 -11.38 -2.76 11.26
N VAL A 42 -11.13 -3.97 11.77
CA VAL A 42 -11.02 -4.23 13.22
C VAL A 42 -9.84 -3.44 13.78
N ALA A 43 -8.66 -3.54 13.17
CA ALA A 43 -7.46 -2.81 13.58
C ALA A 43 -7.67 -1.29 13.57
N LEU A 44 -8.18 -0.73 12.48
CA LEU A 44 -8.41 0.71 12.35
C LEU A 44 -9.50 1.24 13.29
N SER A 45 -10.48 0.41 13.69
CA SER A 45 -11.47 0.80 14.69
C SER A 45 -10.83 1.05 16.07
N LEU A 46 -9.84 0.23 16.45
CA LEU A 46 -9.04 0.45 17.66
C LEU A 46 -8.18 1.71 17.53
N CYS A 47 -7.49 1.87 16.40
CA CYS A 47 -6.69 3.07 16.13
C CYS A 47 -7.55 4.36 16.15
N ALA A 48 -8.77 4.32 15.58
CA ALA A 48 -9.68 5.46 15.57
C ALA A 48 -10.12 5.89 16.98
N LYS A 49 -10.27 4.94 17.89
CA LYS A 49 -10.60 5.20 19.29
C LYS A 49 -9.41 5.71 20.09
N ALA A 50 -8.19 5.25 19.76
CA ALA A 50 -6.96 5.58 20.49
C ALA A 50 -6.36 6.93 20.06
N THR A 51 -6.63 7.42 18.83
CA THR A 51 -6.03 8.62 18.25
C THR A 51 -7.05 9.76 18.03
N ARG A 52 -6.56 10.99 17.81
CA ARG A 52 -7.42 12.18 17.67
C ARG A 52 -7.20 12.96 16.36
N ARG A 53 -6.02 12.97 15.80
CA ARG A 53 -5.60 13.83 14.67
C ARG A 53 -5.10 13.07 13.46
N ILE A 54 -4.28 12.05 13.68
CA ILE A 54 -3.64 11.29 12.61
C ILE A 54 -4.69 10.70 11.66
N ARG A 55 -4.44 10.79 10.36
CA ARG A 55 -5.31 10.18 9.35
C ARG A 55 -5.11 8.67 9.35
N LEU A 56 -6.18 7.93 9.22
CA LEU A 56 -6.23 6.46 9.32
C LEU A 56 -6.66 5.86 7.98
N GLY A 57 -6.00 4.82 7.51
CA GLY A 57 -6.35 4.28 6.21
C GLY A 57 -5.97 2.83 5.96
N ILE A 58 -6.46 2.32 4.85
CA ILE A 58 -6.05 1.03 4.31
C ILE A 58 -5.11 1.25 3.14
N GLY A 59 -3.94 0.65 3.19
CA GLY A 59 -2.94 0.82 2.15
C GLY A 59 -2.48 -0.51 1.52
N VAL A 60 -3.30 -1.15 0.68
CA VAL A 60 -4.63 -0.83 0.10
C VAL A 60 -5.55 -2.05 0.15
N THR A 61 -6.89 -1.83 0.10
CA THR A 61 -7.88 -2.89 -0.11
C THR A 61 -8.08 -3.20 -1.59
N SER A 62 -8.96 -4.16 -1.90
CA SER A 62 -9.23 -4.61 -3.28
C SER A 62 -10.70 -5.00 -3.47
N PRO A 63 -11.26 -4.80 -4.68
CA PRO A 63 -12.60 -5.25 -5.05
C PRO A 63 -12.85 -6.75 -4.82
N ALA A 64 -11.77 -7.53 -4.80
CA ALA A 64 -11.87 -8.99 -4.66
C ALA A 64 -11.94 -9.47 -3.21
N LEU A 65 -11.77 -8.58 -2.24
CA LEU A 65 -11.75 -8.94 -0.81
C LEU A 65 -13.10 -8.71 -0.14
N ARG A 66 -13.81 -7.67 -0.59
CA ARG A 66 -15.15 -7.31 -0.08
C ARG A 66 -16.00 -6.79 -1.22
N SER A 67 -17.32 -7.02 -1.16
CA SER A 67 -18.24 -6.33 -2.06
C SER A 67 -18.22 -4.82 -1.82
N ALA A 68 -18.50 -4.01 -2.84
CA ALA A 68 -18.49 -2.56 -2.71
C ALA A 68 -19.45 -2.03 -1.61
N PRO A 69 -20.69 -2.57 -1.45
CA PRO A 69 -21.56 -2.17 -0.34
C PRO A 69 -20.98 -2.51 1.04
N ALA A 70 -20.35 -3.69 1.19
CA ALA A 70 -19.72 -4.07 2.47
C ALA A 70 -18.49 -3.20 2.78
N ALA A 71 -17.67 -2.88 1.78
CA ALA A 71 -16.55 -1.98 1.94
C ALA A 71 -17.01 -0.55 2.29
N ALA A 72 -18.00 -0.03 1.60
CA ALA A 72 -18.57 1.30 1.88
C ALA A 72 -19.14 1.38 3.29
N SER A 73 -19.87 0.35 3.73
CA SER A 73 -20.37 0.27 5.11
C SER A 73 -19.24 0.32 6.14
N ALA A 74 -18.16 -0.42 5.91
CA ALA A 74 -17.01 -0.44 6.80
C ALA A 74 -16.26 0.92 6.83
N PHE A 75 -16.02 1.54 5.68
CA PHE A 75 -15.38 2.86 5.61
C PHE A 75 -16.25 3.96 6.23
N ALA A 76 -17.55 3.98 5.95
CA ALA A 76 -18.46 4.95 6.53
C ALA A 76 -18.63 4.78 8.05
N SER A 77 -18.52 3.54 8.56
CA SER A 77 -18.47 3.25 10.00
C SER A 77 -17.17 3.75 10.63
N LEU A 78 -16.01 3.53 9.98
CA LEU A 78 -14.74 4.11 10.43
C LEU A 78 -14.80 5.66 10.43
N ASN A 79 -15.44 6.24 9.41
CA ASN A 79 -15.62 7.69 9.33
C ASN A 79 -16.53 8.23 10.43
N ALA A 80 -17.45 7.43 10.98
CA ALA A 80 -18.21 7.79 12.18
C ALA A 80 -17.34 7.77 13.45
N LEU A 81 -16.32 6.89 13.51
CA LEU A 81 -15.37 6.84 14.64
C LEU A 81 -14.28 7.92 14.55
N ALA A 82 -13.87 8.27 13.33
CA ALA A 82 -12.80 9.23 13.04
C ALA A 82 -13.19 10.18 11.91
N PRO A 83 -14.13 11.13 12.14
CA PRO A 83 -14.71 11.98 11.10
C PRO A 83 -13.65 12.76 10.31
N GLY A 84 -13.69 12.65 8.97
CA GLY A 84 -12.79 13.35 8.05
C GLY A 84 -11.32 12.90 8.07
N ARG A 85 -10.98 11.86 8.85
CA ARG A 85 -9.62 11.35 8.98
C ARG A 85 -9.37 10.06 8.18
N ILE A 86 -10.34 9.58 7.40
CA ILE A 86 -10.25 8.27 6.76
C ILE A 86 -9.66 8.36 5.35
N ILE A 87 -8.74 7.45 5.05
CA ILE A 87 -8.14 7.24 3.72
C ILE A 87 -8.55 5.86 3.20
N CYS A 88 -9.25 5.82 2.09
CA CYS A 88 -9.62 4.62 1.37
C CYS A 88 -8.62 4.35 0.24
N GLY A 89 -7.60 3.56 0.49
CA GLY A 89 -6.69 3.10 -0.55
C GLY A 89 -7.24 1.85 -1.23
N VAL A 90 -7.30 1.86 -2.57
CA VAL A 90 -7.83 0.74 -3.36
C VAL A 90 -6.84 0.33 -4.44
N GLY A 91 -6.61 -0.96 -4.59
CA GLY A 91 -5.78 -1.53 -5.64
C GLY A 91 -6.42 -2.75 -6.29
N THR A 92 -5.75 -3.32 -7.28
CA THR A 92 -6.22 -4.53 -7.97
C THR A 92 -6.11 -5.80 -7.12
N GLY A 93 -5.53 -5.70 -5.91
CA GLY A 93 -5.37 -6.82 -4.99
C GLY A 93 -4.27 -7.80 -5.39
N ASN A 94 -3.25 -7.32 -6.08
CA ASN A 94 -2.15 -8.18 -6.54
C ASN A 94 -1.57 -9.04 -5.40
N THR A 95 -1.14 -8.43 -4.29
CA THR A 95 -0.63 -9.13 -3.11
C THR A 95 -1.70 -10.01 -2.44
N ALA A 96 -2.81 -9.41 -2.05
CA ALA A 96 -3.87 -10.08 -1.29
C ALA A 96 -4.52 -11.26 -2.03
N ARG A 97 -4.61 -11.20 -3.36
CA ARG A 97 -5.15 -12.30 -4.16
C ARG A 97 -4.12 -13.38 -4.47
N ARG A 98 -2.86 -12.99 -4.64
CA ARG A 98 -1.78 -13.93 -4.89
C ARG A 98 -1.58 -14.89 -3.72
N THR A 99 -1.70 -14.40 -2.49
CA THR A 99 -1.65 -15.25 -1.29
C THR A 99 -2.79 -16.27 -1.21
N LEU A 100 -3.87 -16.03 -1.97
CA LEU A 100 -4.98 -16.97 -2.16
C LEU A 100 -4.87 -17.80 -3.47
N GLY A 101 -3.78 -17.67 -4.21
CA GLY A 101 -3.59 -18.35 -5.49
C GLY A 101 -4.39 -17.79 -6.65
N MET A 102 -4.83 -16.54 -6.54
CA MET A 102 -5.70 -15.89 -7.53
C MET A 102 -5.01 -14.70 -8.19
N GLY A 103 -5.36 -14.43 -9.45
CA GLY A 103 -4.87 -13.24 -10.16
C GLY A 103 -5.51 -11.93 -9.69
N PRO A 104 -4.89 -10.77 -9.98
CA PRO A 104 -5.42 -9.46 -9.62
C PRO A 104 -6.74 -9.15 -10.33
N THR A 105 -7.54 -8.24 -9.77
CA THR A 105 -8.75 -7.72 -10.40
C THR A 105 -8.40 -6.87 -11.63
N ARG A 106 -9.24 -6.91 -12.66
CA ARG A 106 -9.08 -6.08 -13.87
C ARG A 106 -9.36 -4.60 -13.55
N ALA A 107 -8.79 -3.69 -14.36
CA ALA A 107 -8.95 -2.24 -14.17
C ALA A 107 -10.42 -1.77 -14.21
N ALA A 108 -11.28 -2.39 -15.04
CA ALA A 108 -12.71 -2.09 -15.06
C ALA A 108 -13.37 -2.41 -13.71
N GLY A 109 -13.13 -3.59 -13.16
CA GLY A 109 -13.67 -3.94 -11.84
C GLY A 109 -13.12 -3.09 -10.70
N LEU A 110 -11.88 -2.59 -10.83
CA LEU A 110 -11.33 -1.60 -9.91
C LEU A 110 -12.11 -0.28 -9.99
N GLU A 111 -12.40 0.21 -11.19
CA GLU A 111 -13.14 1.46 -11.39
C GLU A 111 -14.58 1.37 -10.88
N ASP A 112 -15.29 0.29 -11.21
CA ASP A 112 -16.67 0.04 -10.73
C ASP A 112 -16.71 0.03 -9.18
N PHE A 113 -15.74 -0.63 -8.56
CA PHE A 113 -15.65 -0.68 -7.09
C PHE A 113 -15.37 0.70 -6.48
N VAL A 114 -14.39 1.45 -7.01
CA VAL A 114 -14.08 2.79 -6.51
C VAL A 114 -15.29 3.70 -6.66
N THR A 115 -15.99 3.67 -7.80
CA THR A 115 -17.21 4.43 -8.04
C THR A 115 -18.26 4.12 -6.99
N ALA A 116 -18.58 2.85 -6.79
CA ALA A 116 -19.62 2.44 -5.86
C ALA A 116 -19.28 2.81 -4.40
N VAL A 117 -18.03 2.62 -3.98
CA VAL A 117 -17.62 2.98 -2.62
C VAL A 117 -17.62 4.50 -2.43
N GLN A 118 -17.17 5.29 -3.42
CA GLN A 118 -17.22 6.76 -3.36
C GLN A 118 -18.66 7.27 -3.26
N ASP A 119 -19.57 6.75 -4.08
CA ASP A 119 -20.96 7.19 -4.06
C ASP A 119 -21.63 6.87 -2.73
N LEU A 120 -21.50 5.64 -2.27
CA LEU A 120 -22.09 5.21 -1.01
C LEU A 120 -21.51 5.97 0.19
N CYS A 121 -20.18 6.12 0.28
CA CYS A 121 -19.54 6.90 1.33
C CYS A 121 -19.90 8.39 1.29
N GLY A 122 -20.27 8.91 0.11
CA GLY A 122 -20.80 10.26 -0.07
C GLY A 122 -22.33 10.37 0.08
N GLY A 123 -23.00 9.34 0.58
CA GLY A 123 -24.45 9.32 0.80
C GLY A 123 -25.31 9.22 -0.48
N ARG A 124 -24.68 8.97 -1.62
CA ARG A 124 -25.37 8.84 -2.92
C ARG A 124 -25.74 7.40 -3.25
N PRO A 125 -26.85 7.16 -3.99
CA PRO A 125 -27.11 5.85 -4.56
C PRO A 125 -26.09 5.51 -5.65
N THR A 126 -25.87 4.22 -5.87
CA THR A 126 -24.99 3.71 -6.93
C THR A 126 -25.53 2.43 -7.52
N ALA A 127 -25.25 2.19 -8.81
CA ALA A 127 -25.54 0.92 -9.45
C ALA A 127 -24.53 -0.14 -8.96
N TYR A 128 -25.01 -1.17 -8.31
CA TYR A 128 -24.23 -2.32 -7.86
C TYR A 128 -24.54 -3.56 -8.66
N ARG A 129 -23.49 -4.21 -9.16
CA ARG A 129 -23.58 -5.45 -9.95
C ARG A 129 -23.13 -6.65 -9.11
N GLU A 130 -23.96 -7.68 -9.10
CA GLU A 130 -23.61 -8.99 -8.56
C GLU A 130 -24.05 -10.08 -9.55
N GLY A 131 -23.07 -10.77 -10.13
CA GLY A 131 -23.33 -11.65 -11.28
C GLY A 131 -23.97 -10.89 -12.46
N ASP A 132 -25.10 -11.37 -12.94
CA ASP A 132 -25.87 -10.76 -14.03
C ASP A 132 -26.91 -9.73 -13.55
N GLN A 133 -27.03 -9.54 -12.25
CA GLN A 133 -27.99 -8.60 -11.67
C GLN A 133 -27.35 -7.23 -11.42
N VAL A 134 -28.09 -6.18 -11.75
CA VAL A 134 -27.75 -4.79 -11.43
C VAL A 134 -28.88 -4.20 -10.62
N ARG A 135 -28.58 -3.54 -9.52
CA ARG A 135 -29.55 -2.87 -8.63
C ARG A 135 -28.96 -1.56 -8.13
N ASP A 136 -29.82 -0.55 -8.00
CA ASP A 136 -29.46 0.66 -7.27
C ASP A 136 -29.47 0.38 -5.77
N VAL A 137 -28.36 0.68 -5.13
CA VAL A 137 -28.15 0.49 -3.68
C VAL A 137 -27.77 1.81 -3.03
N ARG A 138 -28.16 1.99 -1.76
CA ARG A 138 -27.82 3.14 -0.92
C ARG A 138 -27.90 2.79 0.54
N PHE A 139 -27.31 3.61 1.41
CA PHE A 139 -27.59 3.54 2.83
C PHE A 139 -29.05 3.91 3.12
N LEU A 140 -29.78 3.02 3.79
CA LEU A 140 -31.19 3.24 4.11
C LEU A 140 -31.39 4.17 5.32
N HIS A 141 -30.42 4.16 6.25
CA HIS A 141 -30.43 4.95 7.48
C HIS A 141 -29.12 5.76 7.62
N ALA A 142 -28.73 6.47 6.54
CA ALA A 142 -27.55 7.33 6.55
C ALA A 142 -27.68 8.40 7.65
N GLY A 143 -26.57 8.64 8.35
CA GLY A 143 -26.51 9.59 9.47
C GLY A 143 -26.91 9.02 10.83
N ALA A 144 -27.60 7.87 10.90
CA ALA A 144 -27.93 7.22 12.16
C ALA A 144 -26.82 6.26 12.64
N HIS A 145 -26.17 5.57 11.70
CA HIS A 145 -25.24 4.49 12.01
C HIS A 145 -23.87 4.63 11.34
N VAL A 146 -23.76 5.51 10.34
CA VAL A 146 -22.56 5.73 9.53
C VAL A 146 -22.38 7.22 9.26
N ASN A 147 -21.15 7.65 8.97
CA ASN A 147 -20.87 9.03 8.56
C ASN A 147 -20.58 9.08 7.06
N THR A 148 -21.53 9.66 6.32
CA THR A 148 -21.43 9.92 4.87
C THR A 148 -21.32 11.39 4.54
N THR A 149 -21.09 12.26 5.56
CA THR A 149 -21.04 13.72 5.43
C THR A 149 -19.61 14.22 5.37
N ASP A 150 -18.76 13.75 6.30
CA ASP A 150 -17.36 14.13 6.29
C ASP A 150 -16.62 13.40 5.17
N PRO A 151 -15.70 14.08 4.45
CA PRO A 151 -15.03 13.51 3.29
C PRO A 151 -14.08 12.36 3.68
N ILE A 152 -14.10 11.30 2.87
CA ILE A 152 -13.11 10.24 2.87
C ILE A 152 -12.15 10.49 1.71
N GLU A 153 -10.84 10.47 1.96
CA GLU A 153 -9.84 10.57 0.90
C GLU A 153 -9.71 9.24 0.16
N PHE A 154 -9.81 9.26 -1.17
CA PHE A 154 -9.65 8.07 -2.01
C PHE A 154 -8.31 8.11 -2.75
N VAL A 155 -7.60 6.99 -2.72
CA VAL A 155 -6.34 6.80 -3.45
C VAL A 155 -6.33 5.45 -4.18
N VAL A 156 -5.80 5.44 -5.40
CA VAL A 156 -5.70 4.23 -6.23
C VAL A 156 -4.25 3.81 -6.34
N ALA A 157 -3.99 2.52 -6.10
CA ALA A 157 -2.67 1.95 -6.23
C ALA A 157 -2.28 1.80 -7.71
N ALA A 158 -1.17 2.43 -8.09
CA ALA A 158 -0.58 2.33 -9.41
C ALA A 158 0.93 2.04 -9.26
N LEU A 159 1.34 0.79 -9.53
CA LEU A 159 2.76 0.41 -9.43
C LEU A 159 3.56 0.92 -10.62
N HIS A 160 3.24 0.45 -11.83
CA HIS A 160 3.91 0.85 -13.07
C HIS A 160 2.93 1.00 -14.25
N GLY A 161 1.62 0.81 -14.00
CA GLY A 161 0.64 0.73 -15.07
C GLY A 161 -0.19 1.99 -15.24
N PRO A 162 -0.28 2.58 -16.46
CA PRO A 162 -1.08 3.78 -16.71
C PRO A 162 -2.58 3.54 -16.51
N LYS A 163 -3.04 2.29 -16.62
CA LYS A 163 -4.47 1.95 -16.49
C LYS A 163 -5.04 2.26 -15.11
N ALA A 164 -4.32 1.92 -14.04
CA ALA A 164 -4.76 2.22 -12.68
C ALA A 164 -4.68 3.73 -12.39
N ALA A 165 -3.63 4.40 -12.88
CA ALA A 165 -3.50 5.85 -12.77
C ALA A 165 -4.63 6.58 -13.53
N ALA A 166 -5.06 6.07 -14.69
CA ALA A 166 -6.20 6.60 -15.42
C ALA A 166 -7.53 6.43 -14.64
N VAL A 167 -7.72 5.30 -13.93
CA VAL A 167 -8.87 5.13 -13.01
C VAL A 167 -8.82 6.20 -11.91
N ALA A 168 -7.66 6.43 -11.30
CA ALA A 168 -7.52 7.51 -10.30
C ALA A 168 -7.95 8.86 -10.86
N GLY A 169 -7.54 9.19 -12.10
CA GLY A 169 -7.95 10.43 -12.78
C GLY A 169 -9.46 10.54 -12.93
N ARG A 170 -10.09 9.56 -13.58
CA ARG A 170 -11.55 9.57 -13.81
C ARG A 170 -12.38 9.59 -12.53
N ARG A 171 -11.85 9.08 -11.44
CA ARG A 171 -12.51 9.07 -10.12
C ARG A 171 -12.11 10.22 -9.21
N GLY A 172 -11.29 11.16 -9.66
CA GLY A 172 -10.80 12.26 -8.83
C GLY A 172 -9.96 11.80 -7.63
N ALA A 173 -9.48 10.55 -7.64
CA ALA A 173 -8.70 9.96 -6.56
C ALA A 173 -7.21 10.30 -6.65
N GLY A 174 -6.50 10.22 -5.53
CA GLY A 174 -5.05 10.30 -5.47
C GLY A 174 -4.37 9.04 -6.00
N LEU A 175 -3.03 9.04 -5.97
CA LEU A 175 -2.18 7.92 -6.35
C LEU A 175 -1.40 7.39 -5.15
N ILE A 176 -1.23 6.06 -5.07
CA ILE A 176 -0.29 5.43 -4.14
C ILE A 176 0.54 4.41 -4.88
N SER A 177 1.87 4.42 -4.69
CA SER A 177 2.78 3.44 -5.27
C SER A 177 3.77 2.91 -4.23
N VAL A 178 4.31 1.71 -4.46
CA VAL A 178 5.24 1.03 -3.56
C VAL A 178 6.59 0.89 -4.25
N GLY A 179 7.67 1.32 -3.57
CA GLY A 179 9.05 1.19 -4.05
C GLY A 179 9.35 1.93 -5.35
N LEU A 180 8.54 2.90 -5.74
CA LEU A 180 8.75 3.65 -6.97
C LEU A 180 9.56 4.91 -6.69
N LEU A 181 10.88 4.79 -6.62
CA LEU A 181 11.80 5.89 -6.32
C LEU A 181 12.25 6.67 -7.57
N ASP A 182 11.92 6.19 -8.79
CA ASP A 182 12.26 6.85 -10.05
C ASP A 182 11.33 8.05 -10.33
N PRO A 183 11.87 9.29 -10.40
CA PRO A 183 11.11 10.49 -10.73
C PRO A 183 10.37 10.42 -12.07
N ALA A 184 10.99 9.83 -13.10
CA ALA A 184 10.39 9.75 -14.43
C ALA A 184 9.17 8.81 -14.44
N ALA A 185 9.24 7.68 -13.70
CA ALA A 185 8.12 6.78 -13.55
C ALA A 185 6.94 7.44 -12.81
N TRP A 186 7.20 8.27 -11.80
CA TRP A 186 6.16 9.06 -11.13
C TRP A 186 5.52 10.09 -12.06
N GLN A 187 6.31 10.79 -12.87
CA GLN A 187 5.78 11.73 -13.86
C GLN A 187 4.85 11.01 -14.83
N ALA A 188 5.25 9.83 -15.34
CA ALA A 188 4.41 9.04 -16.25
C ALA A 188 3.07 8.62 -15.61
N LEU A 189 3.05 8.22 -14.33
CA LEU A 189 1.81 7.90 -13.62
C LEU A 189 0.92 9.14 -13.46
N ARG A 190 1.49 10.27 -13.08
CA ARG A 190 0.75 11.53 -12.94
C ARG A 190 0.19 12.04 -14.26
N GLU A 191 0.95 11.89 -15.36
CA GLU A 191 0.48 12.22 -16.71
C GLU A 191 -0.67 11.31 -17.14
N ALA A 192 -0.56 10.01 -16.93
CA ALA A 192 -1.63 9.06 -17.23
C ALA A 192 -2.92 9.38 -16.44
N ARG A 193 -2.79 9.79 -15.17
CA ARG A 193 -3.91 10.26 -14.35
C ARG A 193 -4.54 11.54 -14.93
N ARG A 194 -3.72 12.55 -15.22
CA ARG A 194 -4.17 13.84 -15.74
C ARG A 194 -4.83 13.69 -17.12
N ASN A 195 -4.22 12.91 -18.01
CA ASN A 195 -4.75 12.70 -19.36
C ASN A 195 -6.11 11.99 -19.36
N ALA A 196 -6.40 11.17 -18.34
CA ALA A 196 -7.70 10.51 -18.20
C ALA A 196 -8.83 11.45 -17.73
N ALA A 197 -8.50 12.54 -17.05
CA ALA A 197 -9.45 13.55 -16.59
C ALA A 197 -8.70 14.88 -16.34
N PRO A 198 -8.50 15.71 -17.39
CA PRO A 198 -7.69 16.95 -17.29
C PRO A 198 -8.22 17.95 -16.27
N ASP A 199 -9.54 18.02 -16.11
CA ASP A 199 -10.24 18.97 -15.22
C ASP A 199 -10.39 18.43 -13.77
N ALA A 200 -10.02 17.18 -13.51
CA ALA A 200 -10.13 16.62 -12.16
C ALA A 200 -9.09 17.25 -11.21
N PRO A 201 -9.43 17.45 -9.93
CA PRO A 201 -8.46 17.89 -8.93
C PRO A 201 -7.20 17.02 -8.92
N ARG A 202 -6.06 17.62 -8.60
CA ARG A 202 -4.75 16.92 -8.64
C ARG A 202 -4.74 15.59 -7.87
N GLY A 203 -5.37 15.52 -6.71
CA GLY A 203 -5.31 14.39 -5.79
C GLY A 203 -3.90 14.23 -5.15
N SER A 204 -3.84 13.62 -3.98
CA SER A 204 -2.55 13.39 -3.30
C SER A 204 -1.78 12.24 -3.92
N CYS A 205 -0.44 12.32 -3.86
CA CYS A 205 0.49 11.27 -4.30
C CYS A 205 1.25 10.71 -3.10
N TYR A 206 1.16 9.41 -2.89
CA TYR A 206 1.75 8.69 -1.77
C TYR A 206 2.80 7.71 -2.26
N LEU A 207 4.02 7.80 -1.73
CA LEU A 207 5.07 6.82 -1.97
C LEU A 207 5.24 5.94 -0.73
N VAL A 208 4.95 4.65 -0.88
CA VAL A 208 5.28 3.64 0.13
C VAL A 208 6.67 3.09 -0.15
N THR A 209 7.55 3.09 0.85
CA THR A 209 8.90 2.54 0.74
C THR A 209 9.39 2.02 2.09
N ALA A 210 10.59 1.45 2.14
CA ALA A 210 11.30 1.16 3.39
C ALA A 210 12.38 2.22 3.62
N LEU A 211 12.73 2.44 4.88
CA LEU A 211 13.74 3.40 5.30
C LEU A 211 14.79 2.69 6.15
N HIS A 212 16.06 2.94 5.86
CA HIS A 212 17.17 2.57 6.74
C HIS A 212 18.19 3.70 6.77
N ILE A 213 18.41 4.27 7.97
CA ILE A 213 19.43 5.28 8.19
C ILE A 213 20.71 4.56 8.57
N LEU A 214 21.79 4.83 7.83
CA LEU A 214 23.09 4.22 8.06
C LEU A 214 23.78 4.85 9.28
N ASP A 215 24.32 4.00 10.13
CA ASP A 215 25.32 4.39 11.12
C ASP A 215 26.65 4.72 10.44
N GLU A 216 27.60 5.32 11.21
CA GLU A 216 28.94 5.60 10.74
C GLU A 216 29.63 4.30 10.30
N ASP A 217 30.20 4.28 9.10
CA ASP A 217 30.86 3.13 8.48
C ASP A 217 29.96 1.89 8.23
N GLU A 218 28.64 2.01 8.35
CA GLU A 218 27.73 0.90 8.05
C GLU A 218 27.66 0.60 6.54
N ASP A 219 27.75 -0.68 6.18
CA ASP A 219 27.54 -1.14 4.79
C ASP A 219 26.07 -0.97 4.39
N PRO A 220 25.75 -0.14 3.36
CA PRO A 220 24.37 0.08 2.90
C PRO A 220 23.69 -1.18 2.36
N HIS A 221 24.44 -2.25 2.15
CA HIS A 221 23.94 -3.55 1.72
C HIS A 221 24.21 -4.64 2.79
N GLY A 222 24.59 -4.23 3.98
CA GLY A 222 24.85 -5.09 5.13
C GLY A 222 23.60 -5.79 5.68
N ALA A 223 23.77 -6.50 6.78
CA ALA A 223 22.70 -7.31 7.37
C ALA A 223 21.52 -6.45 7.85
N ALA A 224 21.79 -5.33 8.53
CA ALA A 224 20.74 -4.46 9.09
C ALA A 224 19.93 -3.80 7.97
N ALA A 225 20.59 -3.23 6.95
CA ALA A 225 19.92 -2.65 5.80
C ALA A 225 19.05 -3.68 5.05
N ARG A 226 19.54 -4.92 4.88
CA ARG A 226 18.75 -6.02 4.28
C ARG A 226 17.54 -6.41 5.13
N ASP A 227 17.69 -6.48 6.43
CA ASP A 227 16.58 -6.81 7.35
C ASP A 227 15.51 -5.73 7.33
N ALA A 228 15.89 -4.45 7.26
CA ALA A 228 14.98 -3.33 7.21
C ALA A 228 14.25 -3.17 5.86
N THR A 229 14.89 -3.51 4.73
CA THR A 229 14.38 -3.17 3.39
C THR A 229 14.08 -4.37 2.49
N GLY A 230 14.60 -5.54 2.83
CA GLY A 230 14.53 -6.76 2.01
C GLY A 230 13.11 -7.27 1.74
N HIS A 231 12.15 -6.95 2.61
CA HIS A 231 10.74 -7.31 2.40
C HIS A 231 10.16 -6.69 1.11
N LEU A 232 10.59 -5.49 0.71
CA LEU A 232 10.19 -4.88 -0.56
C LEU A 232 10.80 -5.62 -1.75
N VAL A 233 12.08 -6.00 -1.65
CA VAL A 233 12.75 -6.81 -2.69
C VAL A 233 12.03 -8.15 -2.85
N MET A 234 11.74 -8.86 -1.76
CA MET A 234 11.00 -10.12 -1.80
C MET A 234 9.59 -9.95 -2.39
N SER A 235 8.92 -8.83 -2.11
CA SER A 235 7.61 -8.53 -2.70
C SER A 235 7.69 -8.37 -4.22
N LEU A 236 8.71 -7.65 -4.73
CA LEU A 236 8.95 -7.50 -6.16
C LEU A 236 9.30 -8.84 -6.82
N LEU A 237 10.23 -9.62 -6.24
CA LEU A 237 10.62 -10.93 -6.77
C LEU A 237 9.42 -11.89 -6.79
N ALA A 238 8.58 -11.88 -5.75
CA ALA A 238 7.36 -12.68 -5.72
C ALA A 238 6.36 -12.24 -6.80
N TYR A 239 6.23 -10.93 -7.03
CA TYR A 239 5.41 -10.40 -8.12
C TYR A 239 5.92 -10.84 -9.49
N ALA A 240 7.20 -10.75 -9.73
CA ALA A 240 7.81 -11.16 -10.99
C ALA A 240 7.73 -12.69 -11.19
N ALA A 241 7.89 -13.47 -10.13
CA ALA A 241 7.75 -14.93 -10.18
C ALA A 241 6.34 -15.38 -10.60
N ASP A 242 5.32 -14.62 -10.22
CA ASP A 242 3.92 -14.93 -10.56
C ASP A 242 3.42 -14.18 -11.81
N THR A 243 4.25 -13.31 -12.41
CA THR A 243 3.87 -12.46 -13.55
C THR A 243 5.00 -12.44 -14.59
N PRO A 244 5.00 -13.38 -15.57
CA PRO A 244 6.11 -13.50 -16.55
C PRO A 244 6.46 -12.18 -17.25
N ALA A 245 5.46 -11.40 -17.68
CA ALA A 245 5.68 -10.10 -18.31
C ALA A 245 6.36 -9.06 -17.40
N ALA A 246 6.27 -9.22 -16.07
CA ALA A 246 7.03 -8.39 -15.14
C ALA A 246 8.48 -8.88 -15.03
N ALA A 247 8.70 -10.20 -15.02
CA ALA A 247 10.04 -10.78 -14.99
C ALA A 247 10.86 -10.39 -16.23
N GLU A 248 10.25 -10.27 -17.40
CA GLU A 248 10.93 -9.85 -18.65
C GLU A 248 11.53 -8.44 -18.58
N ARG A 249 10.99 -7.56 -17.73
CA ARG A 249 11.44 -6.18 -17.54
C ARG A 249 12.63 -6.05 -16.60
N LEU A 250 12.95 -7.11 -15.87
CA LEU A 250 14.04 -7.15 -14.91
C LEU A 250 15.38 -7.35 -15.60
N GLY A 251 16.46 -6.92 -14.97
CA GLY A 251 17.83 -7.17 -15.40
C GLY A 251 18.24 -8.66 -15.27
N PRO A 252 19.42 -9.03 -15.77
CA PRO A 252 19.87 -10.43 -15.72
C PRO A 252 20.00 -10.99 -14.30
N ALA A 253 20.54 -10.23 -13.35
CA ALA A 253 20.72 -10.65 -11.96
C ALA A 253 19.38 -10.83 -11.25
N GLU A 254 18.44 -9.91 -11.45
CA GLU A 254 17.10 -9.99 -10.88
C GLU A 254 16.31 -11.16 -11.47
N ARG A 255 16.42 -11.41 -12.78
CA ARG A 255 15.82 -12.61 -13.38
C ARG A 255 16.40 -13.92 -12.82
N GLU A 256 17.70 -13.93 -12.51
CA GLU A 256 18.30 -15.07 -11.82
C GLU A 256 17.73 -15.25 -10.41
N ALA A 257 17.58 -14.16 -9.64
CA ALA A 257 16.94 -14.19 -8.33
C ALA A 257 15.50 -14.73 -8.41
N VAL A 258 14.73 -14.31 -9.42
CA VAL A 258 13.37 -14.84 -9.68
C VAL A 258 13.43 -16.34 -9.99
N ARG A 259 14.38 -16.83 -10.82
CA ARG A 259 14.54 -18.27 -11.11
C ARG A 259 14.87 -19.06 -9.84
N ARG A 260 15.76 -18.55 -8.99
CA ARG A 260 16.11 -19.18 -7.70
C ARG A 260 14.91 -19.22 -6.75
N LEU A 261 14.13 -18.16 -6.69
CA LEU A 261 12.89 -18.14 -5.91
C LEU A 261 11.88 -19.17 -6.44
N LEU A 262 11.68 -19.25 -7.76
CA LEU A 262 10.79 -20.25 -8.38
C LEU A 262 11.27 -21.69 -8.12
N HIS A 263 12.58 -21.95 -8.20
CA HIS A 263 13.15 -23.24 -7.86
C HIS A 263 12.87 -23.62 -6.40
N ARG A 264 13.11 -22.72 -5.45
CA ARG A 264 12.76 -22.94 -4.03
C ARG A 264 11.29 -23.25 -3.82
N ARG A 265 10.42 -22.54 -4.53
CA ARG A 265 8.97 -22.74 -4.48
C ARG A 265 8.56 -24.07 -5.08
N SER A 266 9.18 -24.53 -6.15
CA SER A 266 8.88 -25.82 -6.80
C SER A 266 9.22 -27.02 -5.94
N THR A 267 10.28 -26.94 -5.13
CA THR A 267 10.69 -27.99 -4.20
C THR A 267 9.85 -28.06 -2.92
N THR A 268 9.10 -27.00 -2.63
CA THR A 268 8.38 -26.87 -1.36
C THR A 268 6.87 -27.10 -1.49
N ALA A 269 6.29 -26.98 -2.70
CA ALA A 269 4.85 -26.90 -2.88
C ALA A 269 4.32 -27.81 -4.00
N THR A 270 3.57 -28.82 -3.60
CA THR A 270 2.68 -29.59 -4.49
C THR A 270 1.26 -28.97 -4.45
N ALA A 271 0.54 -28.97 -5.60
CA ALA A 271 -0.89 -28.60 -5.59
C ALA A 271 -1.69 -29.63 -4.74
N PRO A 272 -2.78 -29.25 -4.05
CA PRO A 272 -3.48 -27.96 -4.06
C PRO A 272 -3.06 -27.00 -2.95
N ASP A 273 -2.23 -27.42 -1.99
CA ASP A 273 -1.85 -26.61 -0.82
C ASP A 273 -0.66 -25.66 -1.07
N ARG A 274 -0.26 -25.53 -2.32
CA ARG A 274 0.89 -24.73 -2.76
C ARG A 274 0.93 -23.35 -2.13
N TYR A 275 -0.19 -22.65 -2.12
CA TYR A 275 -0.24 -21.24 -1.70
C TYR A 275 -0.03 -21.06 -0.20
N THR A 276 -0.35 -22.04 0.61
CA THR A 276 -0.11 -22.00 2.06
C THR A 276 1.40 -22.02 2.41
N LYS A 277 2.24 -22.40 1.47
CA LYS A 277 3.69 -22.57 1.66
C LYS A 277 4.54 -21.53 0.92
N LEU A 278 3.92 -20.73 0.05
CA LEU A 278 4.66 -19.78 -0.80
C LEU A 278 5.02 -18.46 -0.13
N TYR A 279 4.29 -18.06 0.91
CA TYR A 279 4.35 -16.72 1.48
C TYR A 279 4.58 -16.67 3.00
N PRO A 280 5.35 -17.58 3.62
CA PRO A 280 5.69 -17.44 5.04
C PRO A 280 6.53 -16.15 5.21
N GLY A 281 6.16 -15.30 6.16
CA GLY A 281 6.83 -14.02 6.40
C GLY A 281 6.63 -12.96 5.29
N TYR A 282 5.66 -13.13 4.40
CA TYR A 282 5.39 -12.17 3.34
C TYR A 282 4.90 -10.82 3.91
N LEU A 283 5.51 -9.73 3.45
CA LEU A 283 5.33 -8.37 3.98
C LEU A 283 5.74 -8.21 5.45
N ASP A 284 6.57 -9.11 5.95
CA ASP A 284 7.19 -9.08 7.27
C ASP A 284 8.71 -9.22 7.11
N ARG A 285 9.44 -9.49 8.18
CA ARG A 285 10.90 -9.68 8.15
C ARG A 285 11.30 -10.78 7.18
N ILE A 286 12.40 -10.54 6.47
CA ILE A 286 12.98 -11.58 5.62
C ILE A 286 13.52 -12.74 6.47
N THR A 287 13.44 -13.94 5.92
CA THR A 287 14.01 -15.12 6.56
C THR A 287 15.50 -15.26 6.21
N PRO A 288 16.31 -15.95 7.03
CA PRO A 288 17.72 -16.23 6.67
C PRO A 288 17.88 -16.90 5.28
N ARG A 289 16.87 -17.67 4.84
CA ARG A 289 16.86 -18.32 3.53
C ARG A 289 16.71 -17.34 2.36
N ASP A 290 16.16 -16.16 2.61
CA ASP A 290 15.86 -15.19 1.55
C ASP A 290 16.96 -14.14 1.39
N ARG A 291 17.88 -14.03 2.35
CA ARG A 291 18.93 -13.00 2.37
C ARG A 291 19.78 -12.97 1.11
N ASP A 292 20.05 -14.10 0.50
CA ASP A 292 20.82 -14.21 -0.74
C ASP A 292 20.03 -13.84 -2.01
N LEU A 293 18.71 -13.63 -1.88
CA LEU A 293 17.86 -13.07 -2.93
C LEU A 293 17.73 -11.54 -2.85
N ILE A 294 18.17 -10.95 -1.73
CA ILE A 294 18.11 -9.49 -1.54
C ILE A 294 19.31 -8.86 -2.24
N LEU A 295 19.10 -8.46 -3.49
CA LEU A 295 20.14 -7.87 -4.34
C LEU A 295 20.35 -6.39 -3.99
N PRO A 296 21.61 -5.91 -3.91
CA PRO A 296 21.94 -4.51 -3.65
C PRO A 296 21.24 -3.53 -4.59
N GLU A 297 21.18 -3.85 -5.88
CA GLU A 297 20.55 -3.02 -6.91
C GLU A 297 19.06 -2.84 -6.64
N LEU A 298 18.37 -3.90 -6.22
CA LEU A 298 16.95 -3.85 -5.88
C LEU A 298 16.70 -3.12 -4.56
N MET A 299 17.57 -3.25 -3.57
CA MET A 299 17.49 -2.47 -2.33
C MET A 299 17.56 -0.97 -2.66
N THR A 300 18.57 -0.56 -3.43
CA THR A 300 18.75 0.84 -3.84
C THR A 300 17.58 1.38 -4.67
N ALA A 301 16.99 0.54 -5.53
CA ALA A 301 15.88 0.93 -6.41
C ALA A 301 14.53 1.05 -5.67
N LEU A 302 14.34 0.30 -4.56
CA LEU A 302 13.05 0.17 -3.89
C LEU A 302 12.98 0.86 -2.53
N ALA A 303 14.13 1.16 -1.89
CA ALA A 303 14.21 1.65 -0.52
C ALA A 303 15.08 2.91 -0.40
N LEU A 304 14.80 3.67 0.64
CA LEU A 304 15.61 4.80 1.07
C LEU A 304 16.64 4.29 2.08
N ILE A 305 17.89 4.14 1.64
CA ILE A 305 19.04 3.72 2.44
C ILE A 305 20.12 4.79 2.27
N GLY A 306 20.70 5.28 3.36
CA GLY A 306 21.76 6.29 3.30
C GLY A 306 21.95 7.04 4.62
N THR A 307 22.88 7.95 4.63
CA THR A 307 23.05 8.89 5.74
C THR A 307 21.86 9.85 5.83
N PRO A 308 21.64 10.53 6.97
CA PRO A 308 20.56 11.51 7.08
C PRO A 308 20.63 12.61 6.02
N GLU A 309 21.82 13.03 5.60
CA GLU A 309 22.02 14.07 4.58
C GLU A 309 21.63 13.56 3.19
N ASP A 310 22.09 12.36 2.80
CA ASP A 310 21.73 11.71 1.53
C ASP A 310 20.23 11.51 1.42
N LEU A 311 19.60 11.04 2.50
CA LEU A 311 18.17 10.78 2.55
C LEU A 311 17.35 12.05 2.43
N ARG A 312 17.73 13.15 3.11
CA ARG A 312 17.06 14.45 2.94
C ARG A 312 17.13 14.95 1.49
N THR A 313 18.29 14.79 0.85
CA THR A 313 18.50 15.18 -0.56
C THR A 313 17.59 14.34 -1.50
N ARG A 314 17.55 13.03 -1.30
CA ARG A 314 16.68 12.14 -2.08
C ARG A 314 15.20 12.44 -1.85
N ILE A 315 14.78 12.67 -0.61
CA ILE A 315 13.40 13.01 -0.25
C ILE A 315 12.98 14.35 -0.88
N ALA A 316 13.85 15.36 -0.85
CA ALA A 316 13.58 16.65 -1.50
C ALA A 316 13.39 16.47 -3.02
N THR A 317 14.19 15.63 -3.68
CA THR A 317 14.01 15.29 -5.09
C THR A 317 12.65 14.61 -5.35
N LEU A 318 12.25 13.66 -4.51
CA LEU A 318 10.96 13.00 -4.61
C LEU A 318 9.79 13.99 -4.42
N GLU A 319 9.89 14.91 -3.48
CA GLU A 319 8.91 15.97 -3.27
C GLU A 319 8.75 16.86 -4.49
N GLN A 320 9.85 17.24 -5.13
CA GLN A 320 9.84 18.04 -6.38
C GLN A 320 9.15 17.31 -7.53
N THR A 321 9.12 15.99 -7.55
CA THR A 321 8.32 15.22 -8.51
C THR A 321 6.83 15.22 -8.23
N GLY A 322 6.41 15.83 -7.11
CA GLY A 322 5.02 15.99 -6.69
C GLY A 322 4.49 14.83 -5.86
N ILE A 323 5.35 14.12 -5.15
CA ILE A 323 4.95 13.21 -4.07
C ILE A 323 4.61 14.10 -2.86
N ASP A 324 3.42 13.90 -2.32
CA ASP A 324 2.90 14.70 -1.20
C ASP A 324 3.23 14.08 0.16
N GLU A 325 3.36 12.75 0.20
CA GLU A 325 3.58 12.04 1.45
C GLU A 325 4.47 10.82 1.24
N LEU A 326 5.52 10.73 2.05
CA LEU A 326 6.36 9.55 2.18
C LEU A 326 5.78 8.64 3.26
N VAL A 327 5.48 7.39 2.90
CA VAL A 327 4.92 6.38 3.80
C VAL A 327 5.94 5.27 3.96
N ILE A 328 6.48 5.09 5.15
CA ILE A 328 7.39 3.96 5.37
C ILE A 328 6.63 2.69 5.77
N GLN A 329 7.23 1.55 5.41
CA GLN A 329 6.79 0.21 5.82
C GLN A 329 7.82 -0.38 6.78
N PRO A 330 7.71 -0.11 8.08
CA PRO A 330 8.65 -0.61 9.08
C PRO A 330 8.37 -2.08 9.40
N VAL A 331 9.42 -2.92 9.47
CA VAL A 331 9.28 -4.35 9.74
C VAL A 331 10.23 -4.88 10.81
N THR A 332 11.30 -4.14 11.16
CA THR A 332 12.28 -4.58 12.17
C THR A 332 11.94 -4.08 13.56
N ASP A 333 11.81 -2.77 13.71
CA ASP A 333 11.43 -2.08 14.94
C ASP A 333 10.54 -0.86 14.58
N PRO A 334 9.22 -1.08 14.36
CA PRO A 334 8.34 -0.01 13.93
C PRO A 334 8.38 1.28 14.77
N PRO A 335 8.43 1.25 16.11
CA PRO A 335 8.56 2.47 16.91
C PRO A 335 9.82 3.28 16.60
N THR A 336 10.97 2.64 16.48
CA THR A 336 12.25 3.27 16.16
C THR A 336 12.29 3.77 14.73
N GLU A 337 11.84 2.96 13.75
CA GLU A 337 11.81 3.35 12.35
C GLU A 337 10.88 4.56 12.10
N MET A 338 9.73 4.65 12.80
CA MET A 338 8.86 5.82 12.78
C MET A 338 9.52 7.07 13.38
N ALA A 339 10.26 6.91 14.47
CA ALA A 339 11.00 8.03 15.08
C ALA A 339 12.10 8.54 14.15
N HIS A 340 12.82 7.66 13.47
CA HIS A 340 13.81 8.01 12.45
C HIS A 340 13.18 8.80 11.28
N LEU A 341 12.01 8.39 10.78
CA LEU A 341 11.31 9.14 9.76
C LEU A 341 10.93 10.54 10.23
N ALA A 342 10.36 10.65 11.44
CA ALA A 342 9.97 11.94 12.00
C ALA A 342 11.16 12.88 12.14
N GLN A 343 12.31 12.40 12.64
CA GLN A 343 13.53 13.19 12.78
C GLN A 343 14.16 13.58 11.43
N LEU A 344 14.01 12.73 10.41
CA LEU A 344 14.56 12.99 9.09
C LEU A 344 13.81 14.13 8.38
N LEU A 345 12.51 14.29 8.65
CA LEU A 345 11.62 15.27 8.01
C LEU A 345 11.34 16.52 8.86
N ALA A 346 11.81 16.54 10.11
CA ALA A 346 11.77 17.73 10.99
C ALA A 346 12.79 18.79 10.53
#